data_124824d5c5ab15b1eed70688d6187ba6
#
_entry.id   124824d5c5ab15b1eed70688d6187ba6
#
_cell.length_a   1.000
_cell.length_b   1.000
_cell.length_c   1.000
_cell.angle_alpha   90.00
_cell.angle_beta   90.00
_cell.angle_gamma   90.00
#
_symmetry.space_group_name_H-M   'P 1'
#
loop_
_entity.id
_entity.type
_entity.pdbx_description
1 polymer ?
#
loop_
_entity_poly.entity_id
_entity_poly.type
_entity_poly.pdbx_seq_one_letter_code
_entity_poly.pdbx_strand_id
1 'polypeptide(L)'
;MIFKRAVQRYGQTPEPETPYQRAGQVWDERIGSARVQARNWRLMAFGCLALSGGLSSGLVWQSVQSRITPYVVEVDRLGEARAVSEAEAGYHPTDPQIAWHLSRFIANVRGRSLDPVLVRQDWLEAYDFTTKRGAQFLGDYARTADPFANIGERTVSVQVTSVVRASDRSFQVKWTETAYERGAQSGTQRWTAILTVVMRAPTDADTLRKNPLGVYVDAVDWSRELDPPAQSRPTPPPAAPPPVPAGLPLGSPLDPNLAAPTQPA
;
A
#
# COMPACT_ATOMS: atom_id res chain seq x y z
N MET A 1 -79.67 6.94 22.19
CA MET A 1 -79.68 5.65 22.93
C MET A 1 -78.37 4.96 22.69
N ILE A 2 -77.49 4.94 23.70
CA ILE A 2 -76.20 4.30 23.65
C ILE A 2 -76.38 2.84 24.06
N PHE A 3 -76.31 1.91 23.14
CA PHE A 3 -76.33 0.47 23.45
C PHE A 3 -75.03 0.14 24.21
N LYS A 4 -75.11 0.02 25.54
CA LYS A 4 -74.01 -0.56 26.32
C LYS A 4 -74.02 -2.07 26.06
N ARG A 5 -72.97 -2.53 25.28
CA ARG A 5 -72.67 -3.97 25.20
C ARG A 5 -72.42 -4.48 26.65
N ALA A 6 -73.09 -5.49 27.06
CA ALA A 6 -72.76 -6.18 28.29
C ALA A 6 -71.35 -6.75 28.19
N VAL A 7 -70.48 -6.39 29.14
CA VAL A 7 -69.19 -6.95 29.29
C VAL A 7 -69.28 -8.40 29.71
N GLN A 8 -69.24 -9.33 28.75
CA GLN A 8 -69.15 -10.75 29.10
C GLN A 8 -67.79 -10.99 29.76
N ARG A 9 -67.84 -11.25 31.09
CA ARG A 9 -66.65 -11.73 31.81
C ARG A 9 -66.36 -13.15 31.35
N TYR A 10 -65.18 -13.37 30.73
CA TYR A 10 -64.70 -14.71 30.42
C TYR A 10 -64.79 -15.59 31.70
N GLY A 11 -65.45 -16.74 31.62
CA GLY A 11 -65.53 -17.72 32.69
C GLY A 11 -66.85 -17.77 33.46
N GLN A 12 -67.86 -16.96 33.11
CA GLN A 12 -69.24 -17.05 33.72
C GLN A 12 -70.26 -17.32 32.60
N THR A 13 -70.24 -18.52 32.05
CA THR A 13 -71.33 -18.99 31.20
C THR A 13 -72.38 -19.51 32.11
N PRO A 14 -73.66 -18.98 32.07
CA PRO A 14 -74.70 -19.48 32.89
C PRO A 14 -75.00 -20.96 32.60
N GLU A 15 -75.34 -21.74 33.62
CA GLU A 15 -75.71 -23.14 33.44
C GLU A 15 -76.83 -23.27 32.43
N PRO A 16 -76.78 -24.18 31.49
CA PRO A 16 -77.81 -24.34 30.47
C PRO A 16 -79.04 -24.99 31.05
N GLU A 17 -80.10 -24.26 31.00
CA GLU A 17 -81.41 -24.74 31.53
C GLU A 17 -82.12 -25.71 30.57
N THR A 18 -81.73 -25.69 29.30
CA THR A 18 -82.33 -26.55 28.27
C THR A 18 -81.31 -27.34 27.49
N PRO A 19 -81.63 -28.54 26.93
CA PRO A 19 -80.70 -29.32 26.07
C PRO A 19 -80.27 -28.59 24.86
N TYR A 20 -81.04 -27.68 24.31
CA TYR A 20 -80.67 -26.85 23.15
C TYR A 20 -79.61 -25.80 23.48
N GLN A 21 -79.73 -25.20 24.68
CA GLN A 21 -78.71 -24.25 25.14
C GLN A 21 -77.39 -24.95 25.40
N ARG A 22 -77.40 -26.19 25.95
CA ARG A 22 -76.20 -27.00 26.14
C ARG A 22 -75.54 -27.35 24.83
N ALA A 23 -76.31 -27.73 23.80
CA ALA A 23 -75.77 -27.99 22.46
C ALA A 23 -75.18 -26.72 21.82
N GLY A 24 -75.83 -25.56 22.02
CA GLY A 24 -75.34 -24.28 21.56
C GLY A 24 -74.00 -23.87 22.20
N GLN A 25 -73.89 -24.05 23.53
CA GLN A 25 -72.63 -23.77 24.25
C GLN A 25 -71.47 -24.64 23.81
N VAL A 26 -71.68 -25.95 23.65
CA VAL A 26 -70.65 -26.88 23.16
C VAL A 26 -70.21 -26.50 21.72
N TRP A 27 -71.15 -26.05 20.91
CA TRP A 27 -70.88 -25.60 19.57
C TRP A 27 -70.03 -24.29 19.50
N ASP A 28 -70.43 -23.30 20.35
CA ASP A 28 -69.70 -22.02 20.45
C ASP A 28 -68.30 -22.20 21.05
N GLU A 29 -68.16 -23.09 22.04
CA GLU A 29 -66.86 -23.42 22.61
C GLU A 29 -65.91 -24.06 21.62
N ARG A 30 -66.40 -25.00 20.78
CA ARG A 30 -65.62 -25.61 19.71
C ARG A 30 -65.20 -24.59 18.63
N ILE A 31 -66.12 -23.74 18.20
CA ILE A 31 -65.81 -22.69 17.19
C ILE A 31 -64.90 -21.62 17.78
N GLY A 32 -65.10 -21.26 19.04
CA GLY A 32 -64.27 -20.29 19.77
C GLY A 32 -62.84 -20.79 19.90
N SER A 33 -62.64 -22.04 20.35
CA SER A 33 -61.34 -22.66 20.50
C SER A 33 -60.63 -22.79 19.14
N ALA A 34 -61.31 -23.20 18.06
CA ALA A 34 -60.75 -23.30 16.73
C ALA A 34 -60.29 -21.92 16.17
N ARG A 35 -61.05 -20.87 16.44
CA ARG A 35 -60.68 -19.48 16.03
C ARG A 35 -59.46 -18.97 16.79
N VAL A 36 -59.34 -19.22 18.08
CA VAL A 36 -58.20 -18.86 18.93
C VAL A 36 -56.97 -19.61 18.45
N GLN A 37 -57.12 -20.93 18.22
CA GLN A 37 -56.05 -21.77 17.73
C GLN A 37 -55.57 -21.30 16.34
N ALA A 38 -56.44 -21.00 15.39
CA ALA A 38 -56.12 -20.47 14.08
C ALA A 38 -55.41 -19.09 14.15
N ARG A 39 -55.80 -18.24 15.15
CA ARG A 39 -55.10 -16.98 15.38
C ARG A 39 -53.68 -17.19 15.92
N ASN A 40 -53.52 -18.11 16.86
CA ASN A 40 -52.21 -18.42 17.45
C ASN A 40 -51.29 -19.03 16.41
N TRP A 41 -51.76 -19.94 15.57
CA TRP A 41 -50.98 -20.49 14.46
C TRP A 41 -50.55 -19.43 13.45
N ARG A 42 -51.43 -18.48 13.12
CA ARG A 42 -51.08 -17.34 12.24
C ARG A 42 -50.03 -16.45 12.87
N LEU A 43 -50.16 -16.12 14.14
CA LEU A 43 -49.17 -15.32 14.89
C LEU A 43 -47.79 -16.04 14.92
N MET A 44 -47.80 -17.34 15.17
CA MET A 44 -46.61 -18.16 15.16
C MET A 44 -45.99 -18.21 13.77
N ALA A 45 -46.77 -18.35 12.70
CA ALA A 45 -46.28 -18.33 11.31
C ALA A 45 -45.65 -16.98 10.96
N PHE A 46 -46.27 -15.85 11.34
CA PHE A 46 -45.70 -14.53 11.15
C PHE A 46 -44.43 -14.33 11.99
N GLY A 47 -44.36 -14.84 13.21
CA GLY A 47 -43.16 -14.82 14.02
C GLY A 47 -42.01 -15.60 13.40
N CYS A 48 -42.28 -16.80 12.90
CA CYS A 48 -41.29 -17.58 12.18
C CYS A 48 -40.81 -16.90 10.88
N LEU A 49 -41.72 -16.29 10.13
CA LEU A 49 -41.39 -15.55 8.91
C LEU A 49 -40.47 -14.35 9.19
N ALA A 50 -40.83 -13.58 10.24
CA ALA A 50 -40.03 -12.43 10.67
C ALA A 50 -38.61 -12.86 11.14
N LEU A 51 -38.56 -13.95 11.93
CA LEU A 51 -37.27 -14.53 12.36
C LEU A 51 -36.41 -15.00 11.17
N SER A 52 -37.00 -15.74 10.22
CA SER A 52 -36.31 -16.20 9.02
C SER A 52 -35.83 -15.04 8.18
N GLY A 53 -36.65 -13.99 8.00
CA GLY A 53 -36.25 -12.79 7.29
C GLY A 53 -35.12 -12.05 7.99
N GLY A 54 -35.14 -11.95 9.31
CA GLY A 54 -34.05 -11.36 10.10
C GLY A 54 -32.75 -12.13 9.97
N LEU A 55 -32.81 -13.46 10.10
CA LEU A 55 -31.62 -14.33 9.94
C LEU A 55 -31.06 -14.27 8.52
N SER A 56 -31.91 -14.31 7.49
CA SER A 56 -31.47 -14.19 6.10
C SER A 56 -30.81 -12.84 5.82
N SER A 57 -31.38 -11.75 6.34
CA SER A 57 -30.78 -10.42 6.22
C SER A 57 -29.44 -10.34 6.96
N GLY A 58 -29.31 -10.96 8.12
CA GLY A 58 -28.07 -11.05 8.87
C GLY A 58 -26.98 -11.85 8.12
N LEU A 59 -27.36 -12.98 7.50
CA LEU A 59 -26.45 -13.79 6.68
C LEU A 59 -25.97 -13.04 5.43
N VAL A 60 -26.87 -12.34 4.74
CA VAL A 60 -26.51 -11.49 3.60
C VAL A 60 -25.55 -10.38 4.02
N TRP A 61 -25.84 -9.70 5.14
CA TRP A 61 -24.93 -8.69 5.69
C TRP A 61 -23.54 -9.27 5.99
N GLN A 62 -23.49 -10.41 6.66
CA GLN A 62 -22.24 -11.07 7.01
C GLN A 62 -21.48 -11.53 5.77
N SER A 63 -22.18 -12.02 4.73
CA SER A 63 -21.58 -12.45 3.46
C SER A 63 -20.96 -11.29 2.66
N VAL A 64 -21.50 -10.08 2.75
CA VAL A 64 -20.97 -8.88 2.11
C VAL A 64 -19.71 -8.38 2.82
N GLN A 65 -19.53 -8.70 4.10
CA GLN A 65 -18.30 -8.45 4.85
C GLN A 65 -17.27 -9.56 4.60
N SER A 66 -16.76 -9.63 3.37
CA SER A 66 -15.67 -10.55 3.02
C SER A 66 -14.42 -10.15 3.81
N ARG A 67 -14.14 -10.83 4.94
CA ARG A 67 -12.89 -10.73 5.67
C ARG A 67 -11.89 -11.67 5.02
N ILE A 68 -11.05 -11.13 4.16
CA ILE A 68 -9.86 -11.84 3.72
C ILE A 68 -8.82 -11.60 4.81
N THR A 69 -8.45 -12.65 5.52
CA THR A 69 -7.29 -12.64 6.42
C THR A 69 -6.05 -12.86 5.56
N PRO A 70 -5.22 -11.83 5.34
CA PRO A 70 -3.96 -12.03 4.63
C PRO A 70 -3.03 -12.86 5.52
N TYR A 71 -2.50 -13.95 4.97
CA TYR A 71 -1.42 -14.70 5.60
C TYR A 71 -0.10 -14.07 5.16
N VAL A 72 0.62 -13.48 6.09
CA VAL A 72 1.99 -13.03 5.83
C VAL A 72 2.92 -14.19 6.19
N VAL A 73 3.54 -14.79 5.20
CA VAL A 73 4.58 -15.80 5.39
C VAL A 73 5.91 -15.04 5.52
N GLU A 74 6.41 -14.90 6.73
CA GLU A 74 7.79 -14.47 6.93
C GLU A 74 8.72 -15.65 6.65
N VAL A 75 9.57 -15.51 5.64
CA VAL A 75 10.61 -16.48 5.32
C VAL A 75 11.90 -16.02 5.99
N ASP A 76 12.44 -16.83 6.86
CA ASP A 76 13.74 -16.57 7.48
C ASP A 76 14.88 -16.69 6.45
N ARG A 77 16.06 -16.16 6.76
CA ARG A 77 17.25 -16.16 5.89
C ARG A 77 17.67 -17.56 5.39
N LEU A 78 17.15 -18.61 6.01
CA LEU A 78 17.37 -20.01 5.66
C LEU A 78 16.26 -20.61 4.77
N GLY A 79 15.22 -19.85 4.42
CA GLY A 79 14.11 -20.32 3.58
C GLY A 79 13.07 -21.15 4.33
N GLU A 80 13.14 -21.30 5.64
CA GLU A 80 12.11 -21.95 6.43
C GLU A 80 10.93 -21.00 6.67
N ALA A 81 9.74 -21.46 6.33
CA ALA A 81 8.50 -20.75 6.63
C ALA A 81 8.28 -20.75 8.14
N ARG A 82 8.49 -19.62 8.78
CA ARG A 82 8.13 -19.42 10.19
C ARG A 82 6.62 -19.32 10.30
N ALA A 83 6.06 -19.99 11.28
CA ALA A 83 4.63 -20.21 11.48
C ALA A 83 3.78 -18.99 11.07
N VAL A 84 2.84 -19.27 10.18
CA VAL A 84 1.78 -18.37 9.76
C VAL A 84 0.96 -18.02 11.00
N SER A 85 1.20 -16.88 11.63
CA SER A 85 0.21 -16.31 12.52
C SER A 85 -0.86 -15.69 11.63
N GLU A 86 -2.13 -16.01 11.91
CA GLU A 86 -3.25 -15.26 11.36
C GLU A 86 -2.90 -13.78 11.55
N ALA A 87 -3.01 -12.98 10.50
CA ALA A 87 -2.81 -11.54 10.63
C ALA A 87 -3.88 -11.05 11.59
N GLU A 88 -3.52 -11.03 12.87
CA GLU A 88 -4.35 -10.43 13.91
C GLU A 88 -4.74 -9.03 13.45
N ALA A 89 -5.93 -8.59 13.82
CA ALA A 89 -6.44 -7.25 13.58
C ALA A 89 -5.52 -6.22 14.25
N GLY A 90 -4.32 -5.99 13.68
CA GLY A 90 -3.25 -5.21 14.28
C GLY A 90 -1.88 -5.38 13.60
N TYR A 91 -1.80 -6.07 12.45
CA TYR A 91 -0.52 -6.13 11.73
C TYR A 91 -0.08 -4.71 11.34
N HIS A 92 1.08 -4.32 11.84
CA HIS A 92 1.74 -3.09 11.47
C HIS A 92 3.01 -3.43 10.68
N PRO A 93 3.14 -2.98 9.43
CA PRO A 93 4.36 -3.15 8.66
C PRO A 93 5.56 -2.55 9.40
N THR A 94 6.68 -3.24 9.34
CA THR A 94 7.95 -2.74 9.87
C THR A 94 8.51 -1.60 9.02
N ASP A 95 9.36 -0.75 9.61
CA ASP A 95 9.98 0.36 8.88
C ASP A 95 10.72 -0.06 7.60
N PRO A 96 11.48 -1.17 7.56
CA PRO A 96 12.09 -1.66 6.32
C PRO A 96 11.07 -2.04 5.24
N GLN A 97 9.92 -2.62 5.62
CA GLN A 97 8.86 -2.97 4.67
C GLN A 97 8.21 -1.71 4.10
N ILE A 98 7.94 -0.72 4.95
CA ILE A 98 7.42 0.58 4.51
C ILE A 98 8.44 1.27 3.60
N ALA A 99 9.73 1.27 3.98
CA ALA A 99 10.79 1.87 3.20
C ALA A 99 10.90 1.26 1.80
N TRP A 100 10.82 -0.06 1.69
CA TRP A 100 10.80 -0.75 0.40
C TRP A 100 9.61 -0.30 -0.46
N HIS A 101 8.42 -0.25 0.14
CA HIS A 101 7.19 0.15 -0.53
C HIS A 101 7.24 1.61 -1.03
N LEU A 102 7.74 2.52 -0.20
CA LEU A 102 7.91 3.93 -0.57
C LEU A 102 8.98 4.12 -1.63
N SER A 103 10.05 3.32 -1.59
CA SER A 103 11.09 3.32 -2.64
C SER A 103 10.50 2.92 -3.98
N ARG A 104 9.65 1.89 -4.01
CA ARG A 104 8.95 1.45 -5.21
C ARG A 104 7.99 2.51 -5.72
N PHE A 105 7.22 3.13 -4.82
CA PHE A 105 6.33 4.23 -5.17
C PHE A 105 7.07 5.39 -5.87
N ILE A 106 8.20 5.83 -5.30
CA ILE A 106 9.01 6.89 -5.91
C ILE A 106 9.57 6.46 -7.27
N ALA A 107 10.05 5.23 -7.39
CA ALA A 107 10.56 4.69 -8.64
C ALA A 107 9.46 4.68 -9.73
N ASN A 108 8.25 4.25 -9.39
CA ASN A 108 7.11 4.19 -10.30
C ASN A 108 6.64 5.58 -10.76
N VAL A 109 6.67 6.58 -9.87
CA VAL A 109 6.20 7.95 -10.21
C VAL A 109 7.25 8.77 -10.93
N ARG A 110 8.53 8.61 -10.58
CA ARG A 110 9.62 9.44 -11.07
C ARG A 110 10.46 8.77 -12.17
N GLY A 111 10.43 7.44 -12.24
CA GLY A 111 11.08 6.68 -13.28
C GLY A 111 10.43 6.91 -14.64
N ARG A 112 11.22 6.89 -15.70
CA ARG A 112 10.73 6.95 -17.09
C ARG A 112 11.46 5.92 -17.95
N SER A 113 10.68 5.00 -18.51
CA SER A 113 11.15 4.00 -19.47
C SER A 113 11.01 4.52 -20.90
N LEU A 114 11.73 3.89 -21.83
CA LEU A 114 11.48 4.07 -23.27
C LEU A 114 10.19 3.39 -23.73
N ASP A 115 9.73 2.38 -22.97
CA ASP A 115 8.52 1.62 -23.28
C ASP A 115 7.29 2.30 -22.67
N PRO A 116 6.34 2.77 -23.48
CA PRO A 116 5.12 3.41 -23.02
C PRO A 116 4.23 2.47 -22.19
N VAL A 117 4.30 1.16 -22.43
CA VAL A 117 3.52 0.17 -21.69
C VAL A 117 4.02 0.10 -20.25
N LEU A 118 5.34 0.04 -20.05
CA LEU A 118 5.94 0.05 -18.72
C LEU A 118 5.64 1.35 -17.96
N VAL A 119 5.80 2.50 -18.60
CA VAL A 119 5.48 3.81 -17.97
C VAL A 119 4.04 3.84 -17.49
N ARG A 120 3.11 3.37 -18.32
CA ARG A 120 1.70 3.29 -17.92
C ARG A 120 1.47 2.32 -16.76
N GLN A 121 2.11 1.16 -16.79
CA GLN A 121 1.99 0.15 -15.75
C GLN A 121 2.52 0.68 -14.42
N ASP A 122 3.70 1.29 -14.40
CA ASP A 122 4.31 1.90 -13.21
C ASP A 122 3.39 2.98 -12.61
N TRP A 123 2.78 3.81 -13.46
CA TRP A 123 1.81 4.82 -13.01
C TRP A 123 0.56 4.21 -12.41
N LEU A 124 -0.03 3.18 -13.02
CA LEU A 124 -1.20 2.50 -12.47
C LEU A 124 -0.86 1.85 -11.13
N GLU A 125 0.30 1.22 -10.99
CA GLU A 125 0.78 0.67 -9.73
C GLU A 125 0.96 1.77 -8.67
N ALA A 126 1.48 2.95 -9.05
CA ALA A 126 1.60 4.08 -8.13
C ALA A 126 0.23 4.54 -7.59
N TYR A 127 -0.82 4.55 -8.41
CA TYR A 127 -2.18 4.85 -7.95
C TYR A 127 -2.72 3.82 -6.96
N ASP A 128 -2.40 2.55 -7.14
CA ASP A 128 -2.79 1.48 -6.19
C ASP A 128 -2.17 1.70 -4.78
N PHE A 129 -1.08 2.48 -4.70
CA PHE A 129 -0.38 2.84 -3.46
C PHE A 129 -0.79 4.21 -2.89
N THR A 130 -1.85 4.83 -3.36
CA THR A 130 -2.26 6.16 -2.91
C THR A 130 -3.66 6.17 -2.29
N THR A 131 -3.88 7.12 -1.38
CA THR A 131 -5.23 7.50 -0.97
C THR A 131 -5.88 8.37 -2.06
N LYS A 132 -7.17 8.71 -1.91
CA LYS A 132 -7.83 9.67 -2.81
C LYS A 132 -7.08 11.01 -2.90
N ARG A 133 -6.52 11.48 -1.77
CA ARG A 133 -5.74 12.73 -1.72
C ARG A 133 -4.40 12.59 -2.44
N GLY A 134 -3.68 11.49 -2.20
CA GLY A 134 -2.45 11.19 -2.92
C GLY A 134 -2.68 11.04 -4.43
N ALA A 135 -3.78 10.39 -4.82
CA ALA A 135 -4.15 10.26 -6.23
C ALA A 135 -4.46 11.62 -6.90
N GLN A 136 -5.07 12.56 -6.18
CA GLN A 136 -5.26 13.94 -6.69
C GLN A 136 -3.91 14.61 -6.93
N PHE A 137 -2.99 14.51 -5.98
CA PHE A 137 -1.63 15.05 -6.16
C PHE A 137 -0.94 14.45 -7.39
N LEU A 138 -0.99 13.11 -7.58
CA LEU A 138 -0.43 12.47 -8.77
C LEU A 138 -1.08 12.95 -10.06
N GLY A 139 -2.40 13.14 -10.06
CA GLY A 139 -3.13 13.69 -11.20
C GLY A 139 -2.71 15.12 -11.55
N ASP A 140 -2.52 15.97 -10.54
CA ASP A 140 -2.03 17.37 -10.73
C ASP A 140 -0.59 17.37 -11.23
N TYR A 141 0.25 16.52 -10.67
CA TYR A 141 1.63 16.35 -11.12
C TYR A 141 1.70 15.83 -12.57
N ALA A 142 0.86 14.84 -12.93
CA ALA A 142 0.82 14.30 -14.29
C ALA A 142 0.44 15.37 -15.33
N ARG A 143 -0.49 16.27 -14.98
CA ARG A 143 -0.88 17.38 -15.87
C ARG A 143 0.23 18.42 -16.06
N THR A 144 1.04 18.63 -15.03
CA THR A 144 2.11 19.65 -15.07
C THR A 144 3.41 19.11 -15.65
N ALA A 145 3.79 17.90 -15.24
CA ALA A 145 5.09 17.30 -15.60
C ALA A 145 5.03 16.41 -16.83
N ASP A 146 3.83 16.07 -17.29
CA ASP A 146 3.54 15.16 -18.39
C ASP A 146 4.53 13.97 -18.46
N PRO A 147 4.35 12.95 -17.61
CA PRO A 147 5.26 11.81 -17.55
C PRO A 147 5.29 11.01 -18.85
N PHE A 148 4.30 11.22 -19.72
CA PHE A 148 4.15 10.54 -20.99
C PHE A 148 4.72 11.35 -22.16
N ALA A 149 5.14 12.60 -21.94
CA ALA A 149 5.83 13.38 -22.96
C ALA A 149 7.23 12.81 -23.24
N ASN A 150 7.61 12.84 -24.51
CA ASN A 150 8.95 12.41 -24.99
C ASN A 150 9.28 10.94 -24.65
N ILE A 151 8.25 10.06 -24.61
CA ILE A 151 8.48 8.61 -24.54
C ILE A 151 9.27 8.18 -25.78
N GLY A 152 10.32 7.38 -25.56
CA GLY A 152 11.22 6.94 -26.64
C GLY A 152 12.48 7.79 -26.83
N GLU A 153 12.53 9.04 -26.32
CA GLU A 153 13.68 9.91 -26.44
C GLU A 153 14.46 10.09 -25.13
N ARG A 154 13.72 10.14 -24.01
CA ARG A 154 14.28 10.40 -22.69
C ARG A 154 13.90 9.32 -21.68
N THR A 155 14.91 8.80 -20.99
CA THR A 155 14.72 7.90 -19.83
C THR A 155 15.21 8.57 -18.56
N VAL A 156 14.59 8.18 -17.44
CA VAL A 156 15.01 8.61 -16.11
C VAL A 156 15.14 7.38 -15.22
N SER A 157 16.35 7.12 -14.76
CA SER A 157 16.63 6.10 -13.76
C SER A 157 16.56 6.73 -12.38
N VAL A 158 15.81 6.10 -11.48
CA VAL A 158 15.62 6.54 -10.10
C VAL A 158 16.34 5.58 -9.17
N GLN A 159 17.24 6.10 -8.35
CA GLN A 159 17.93 5.33 -7.33
C GLN A 159 17.64 5.93 -5.97
N VAL A 160 16.82 5.24 -5.18
CA VAL A 160 16.54 5.66 -3.79
C VAL A 160 17.77 5.38 -2.94
N THR A 161 18.25 6.42 -2.25
CA THR A 161 19.46 6.38 -1.43
C THR A 161 19.17 6.24 0.04
N SER A 162 18.04 6.75 0.51
CA SER A 162 17.66 6.70 1.92
C SER A 162 16.17 6.84 2.10
N VAL A 163 15.62 6.04 3.02
CA VAL A 163 14.25 6.19 3.53
C VAL A 163 14.32 6.15 5.05
N VAL A 164 13.93 7.24 5.69
CA VAL A 164 14.01 7.39 7.14
C VAL A 164 12.67 7.85 7.67
N ARG A 165 12.21 7.27 8.77
CA ARG A 165 11.00 7.73 9.45
C ARG A 165 11.22 9.14 10.00
N ALA A 166 10.39 10.09 9.60
CA ALA A 166 10.42 11.47 10.06
C ALA A 166 9.42 11.72 11.20
N SER A 167 8.29 11.00 11.19
CA SER A 167 7.29 11.01 12.26
C SER A 167 6.49 9.71 12.26
N ASP A 168 5.48 9.59 13.15
CA ASP A 168 4.62 8.39 13.22
C ASP A 168 3.96 8.03 11.89
N ARG A 169 3.70 9.03 11.04
CA ARG A 169 3.01 8.85 9.77
C ARG A 169 3.74 9.43 8.57
N SER A 170 4.97 9.92 8.73
CA SER A 170 5.72 10.49 7.62
C SER A 170 7.12 9.91 7.51
N PHE A 171 7.59 9.80 6.28
CA PHE A 171 8.90 9.30 5.93
C PHE A 171 9.60 10.29 5.02
N GLN A 172 10.87 10.52 5.30
CA GLN A 172 11.76 11.24 4.39
C GLN A 172 12.40 10.24 3.43
N VAL A 173 12.23 10.49 2.15
CA VAL A 173 12.82 9.68 1.08
C VAL A 173 13.78 10.55 0.29
N LYS A 174 15.01 10.08 0.11
CA LYS A 174 16.02 10.72 -0.73
C LYS A 174 16.38 9.81 -1.89
N TRP A 175 16.49 10.40 -3.08
CA TRP A 175 16.86 9.65 -4.26
C TRP A 175 17.66 10.50 -5.25
N THR A 176 18.33 9.81 -6.15
CA THR A 176 19.05 10.38 -7.26
C THR A 176 18.34 10.01 -8.56
N GLU A 177 18.09 10.98 -9.41
CA GLU A 177 17.59 10.81 -10.77
C GLU A 177 18.73 10.98 -11.76
N THR A 178 18.93 10.00 -12.63
CA THR A 178 19.86 10.09 -13.75
C THR A 178 19.05 10.08 -15.03
N ALA A 179 19.12 11.18 -15.76
CA ALA A 179 18.43 11.32 -17.03
C ALA A 179 19.37 10.94 -18.18
N TYR A 180 18.78 10.24 -19.17
CA TYR A 180 19.47 9.89 -20.40
C TYR A 180 18.65 10.39 -21.59
N GLU A 181 19.33 10.98 -22.57
CA GLU A 181 18.72 11.39 -23.82
C GLU A 181 19.46 10.66 -24.96
N ARG A 182 18.72 9.94 -25.79
CA ARG A 182 19.26 9.11 -26.88
C ARG A 182 20.40 8.18 -26.44
N GLY A 183 20.29 7.63 -25.22
CA GLY A 183 21.28 6.72 -24.66
C GLY A 183 22.50 7.38 -24.00
N ALA A 184 22.67 8.70 -24.10
CA ALA A 184 23.73 9.43 -23.41
C ALA A 184 23.17 10.05 -22.10
N GLN A 185 23.97 10.03 -21.03
CA GLN A 185 23.61 10.67 -19.77
C GLN A 185 23.55 12.20 -19.98
N SER A 186 22.37 12.77 -19.76
CA SER A 186 22.10 14.21 -19.88
C SER A 186 22.17 14.98 -18.57
N GLY A 187 22.06 14.30 -17.43
CA GLY A 187 22.18 14.94 -16.13
C GLY A 187 21.87 14.02 -14.97
N THR A 188 22.27 14.46 -13.78
CA THR A 188 21.95 13.80 -12.51
C THR A 188 21.42 14.85 -11.54
N GLN A 189 20.34 14.51 -10.83
CA GLN A 189 19.69 15.40 -9.87
C GLN A 189 19.39 14.64 -8.58
N ARG A 190 19.55 15.29 -7.45
CA ARG A 190 19.17 14.76 -6.15
C ARG A 190 17.86 15.37 -5.69
N TRP A 191 17.03 14.55 -5.08
CA TRP A 191 15.71 14.91 -4.62
C TRP A 191 15.47 14.40 -3.21
N THR A 192 14.68 15.15 -2.48
CA THR A 192 14.16 14.77 -1.17
C THR A 192 12.65 14.93 -1.17
N ALA A 193 11.94 13.95 -0.60
CA ALA A 193 10.51 14.06 -0.36
C ALA A 193 10.17 13.76 1.09
N ILE A 194 9.08 14.36 1.55
CA ILE A 194 8.34 13.94 2.73
C ILE A 194 7.05 13.29 2.26
N LEU A 195 6.91 11.99 2.57
CA LEU A 195 5.73 11.19 2.23
C LEU A 195 4.92 10.95 3.50
N THR A 196 3.67 11.39 3.51
CA THR A 196 2.74 11.02 4.59
C THR A 196 2.03 9.73 4.21
N VAL A 197 2.03 8.77 5.12
CA VAL A 197 1.45 7.44 4.89
C VAL A 197 0.27 7.16 5.80
N VAL A 198 -0.67 6.38 5.28
CA VAL A 198 -1.84 5.85 6.01
C VAL A 198 -1.84 4.34 5.87
N MET A 199 -1.98 3.65 6.99
CA MET A 199 -2.10 2.19 7.01
C MET A 199 -3.58 1.80 6.95
N ARG A 200 -3.94 0.91 6.01
CA ARG A 200 -5.27 0.30 5.91
C ARG A 200 -5.11 -1.15 5.51
N ALA A 201 -5.57 -2.05 6.37
CA ALA A 201 -5.56 -3.47 6.03
C ALA A 201 -6.37 -3.72 4.74
N PRO A 202 -5.85 -4.53 3.82
CA PRO A 202 -6.58 -4.89 2.60
C PRO A 202 -7.85 -5.66 2.97
N THR A 203 -8.98 -5.30 2.36
CA THR A 203 -10.30 -5.89 2.63
C THR A 203 -10.76 -6.86 1.56
N ASP A 204 -10.12 -6.86 0.40
CA ASP A 204 -10.46 -7.69 -0.74
C ASP A 204 -9.21 -8.31 -1.38
N ALA A 205 -9.41 -9.39 -2.17
CA ALA A 205 -8.34 -10.17 -2.79
C ALA A 205 -7.53 -9.36 -3.82
N ASP A 206 -8.16 -8.39 -4.45
CA ASP A 206 -7.52 -7.56 -5.47
C ASP A 206 -6.56 -6.57 -4.82
N THR A 207 -7.03 -5.88 -3.79
CA THR A 207 -6.21 -4.99 -2.95
C THR A 207 -5.07 -5.76 -2.29
N LEU A 208 -5.33 -6.99 -1.80
CA LEU A 208 -4.29 -7.83 -1.19
C LEU A 208 -3.17 -8.17 -2.19
N ARG A 209 -3.48 -8.47 -3.45
CA ARG A 209 -2.47 -8.75 -4.48
C ARG A 209 -1.64 -7.54 -4.84
N LYS A 210 -2.25 -6.35 -4.90
CA LYS A 210 -1.60 -5.11 -5.31
C LYS A 210 -0.84 -4.44 -4.18
N ASN A 211 -1.45 -4.37 -3.00
CA ASN A 211 -0.90 -3.70 -1.82
C ASN A 211 -1.09 -4.55 -0.55
N PRO A 212 -0.33 -5.65 -0.41
CA PRO A 212 -0.49 -6.59 0.69
C PRO A 212 -0.22 -5.97 2.07
N LEU A 213 0.64 -4.96 2.14
CA LEU A 213 0.99 -4.29 3.38
C LEU A 213 -0.03 -3.22 3.79
N GLY A 214 -0.94 -2.84 2.88
CA GLY A 214 -1.91 -1.79 3.14
C GLY A 214 -1.30 -0.41 3.41
N VAL A 215 -0.11 -0.14 2.84
CA VAL A 215 0.60 1.14 2.96
C VAL A 215 0.14 2.07 1.85
N TYR A 216 -0.47 3.19 2.20
CA TYR A 216 -0.95 4.18 1.23
C TYR A 216 -0.30 5.54 1.46
N VAL A 217 0.17 6.15 0.39
CA VAL A 217 0.68 7.52 0.38
C VAL A 217 -0.49 8.50 0.33
N ASP A 218 -0.60 9.35 1.33
CA ASP A 218 -1.69 10.34 1.48
C ASP A 218 -1.29 11.72 1.00
N ALA A 219 -0.06 12.13 1.27
CA ALA A 219 0.49 13.40 0.82
C ALA A 219 1.95 13.23 0.42
N VAL A 220 2.33 14.02 -0.57
CA VAL A 220 3.68 14.05 -1.12
C VAL A 220 4.14 15.49 -1.17
N ASP A 221 5.29 15.77 -0.61
CA ASP A 221 6.00 17.04 -0.76
C ASP A 221 7.43 16.73 -1.13
N TRP A 222 7.88 17.14 -2.31
CA TRP A 222 9.22 16.91 -2.80
C TRP A 222 9.90 18.17 -3.29
N SER A 223 11.20 18.24 -3.08
CA SER A 223 12.05 19.31 -3.54
C SER A 223 13.36 18.79 -4.12
N ARG A 224 13.90 19.51 -5.08
CA ARG A 224 15.23 19.21 -5.60
C ARG A 224 16.27 19.72 -4.62
N GLU A 225 17.25 18.86 -4.28
CA GLU A 225 18.43 19.31 -3.53
C GLU A 225 19.31 20.13 -4.45
N LEU A 226 19.67 21.33 -3.97
CA LEU A 226 20.69 22.13 -4.66
C LEU A 226 22.04 21.47 -4.40
N ASP A 227 22.77 21.18 -5.46
CA ASP A 227 24.15 20.75 -5.29
C ASP A 227 24.91 21.86 -4.53
N PRO A 228 25.62 21.52 -3.44
CA PRO A 228 26.53 22.48 -2.85
C PRO A 228 27.46 22.98 -3.98
N PRO A 229 27.77 24.29 -4.03
CA PRO A 229 28.71 24.80 -5.02
C PRO A 229 29.93 23.89 -4.99
N ALA A 230 30.34 23.40 -6.18
CA ALA A 230 31.47 22.49 -6.32
C ALA A 230 32.60 23.08 -5.47
N GLN A 231 32.88 22.50 -4.32
CA GLN A 231 34.07 22.82 -3.58
C GLN A 231 35.19 22.51 -4.55
N SER A 232 35.80 23.56 -5.11
CA SER A 232 36.98 23.45 -5.92
C SER A 232 37.93 22.55 -5.12
N ARG A 233 38.05 21.30 -5.56
CA ARG A 233 39.00 20.36 -4.96
C ARG A 233 40.32 21.16 -4.91
N PRO A 234 40.90 21.38 -3.71
CA PRO A 234 42.16 22.13 -3.64
C PRO A 234 43.09 21.50 -4.63
N THR A 235 43.54 22.31 -5.62
CA THR A 235 44.51 21.90 -6.62
C THR A 235 45.66 21.29 -5.84
N PRO A 236 46.00 20.01 -6.03
CA PRO A 236 47.14 19.45 -5.34
C PRO A 236 48.32 20.38 -5.56
N PRO A 237 49.10 20.70 -4.52
CA PRO A 237 50.26 21.58 -4.67
C PRO A 237 51.12 21.02 -5.82
N PRO A 238 51.68 21.90 -6.67
CA PRO A 238 52.52 21.44 -7.80
C PRO A 238 53.55 20.47 -7.25
N ALA A 239 53.64 19.28 -7.90
CA ALA A 239 54.58 18.25 -7.52
C ALA A 239 55.97 18.90 -7.40
N ALA A 240 56.60 18.74 -6.23
CA ALA A 240 57.98 19.21 -6.05
C ALA A 240 58.82 18.66 -7.18
N PRO A 241 59.71 19.48 -7.79
CA PRO A 241 60.59 19.01 -8.84
C PRO A 241 61.36 17.78 -8.34
N PRO A 242 61.60 16.78 -9.19
CA PRO A 242 62.32 15.58 -8.78
C PRO A 242 63.66 15.97 -8.19
N PRO A 243 64.14 15.33 -7.12
CA PRO A 243 65.44 15.65 -6.54
C PRO A 243 66.50 15.51 -7.64
N VAL A 244 67.27 16.60 -7.82
CA VAL A 244 68.44 16.60 -8.73
C VAL A 244 69.38 15.52 -8.17
N PRO A 245 69.79 14.51 -9.00
CA PRO A 245 70.72 13.51 -8.52
C PRO A 245 72.00 14.22 -8.05
N ALA A 246 72.38 13.97 -6.80
CA ALA A 246 73.57 14.49 -6.20
C ALA A 246 74.74 14.16 -7.12
N GLY A 247 75.52 15.19 -7.48
CA GLY A 247 76.53 15.20 -8.52
C GLY A 247 77.49 14.01 -8.47
N LEU A 248 77.74 13.49 -9.61
CA LEU A 248 78.92 12.64 -9.82
C LEU A 248 80.18 13.38 -9.32
N PRO A 249 81.11 12.71 -8.64
CA PRO A 249 82.37 13.33 -8.25
C PRO A 249 83.19 13.75 -9.45
N LEU A 250 83.49 15.02 -9.47
CA LEU A 250 84.43 15.59 -10.41
C LEU A 250 85.83 15.03 -10.22
N GLY A 251 86.37 14.40 -11.23
CA GLY A 251 87.80 14.38 -11.41
C GLY A 251 88.55 13.18 -10.94
N SER A 252 88.78 12.27 -11.88
CA SER A 252 90.07 11.58 -11.95
C SER A 252 90.80 12.02 -13.24
N PRO A 253 92.11 12.33 -13.21
CA PRO A 253 92.82 12.81 -14.33
C PRO A 253 92.94 11.72 -15.42
N LEU A 254 92.81 12.10 -16.66
CA LEU A 254 93.05 11.30 -17.84
C LEU A 254 94.50 10.78 -17.80
N ASP A 255 94.64 9.48 -17.84
CA ASP A 255 95.91 8.80 -18.03
C ASP A 255 96.25 8.86 -19.54
N PRO A 256 97.40 9.43 -19.95
CA PRO A 256 97.64 9.70 -21.36
C PRO A 256 98.27 8.54 -22.16
N ASN A 257 98.12 7.30 -21.67
CA ASN A 257 98.82 6.19 -22.28
C ASN A 257 97.91 4.94 -22.48
N LEU A 258 96.95 5.08 -23.37
CA LEU A 258 96.36 3.88 -23.95
C LEU A 258 96.21 4.04 -25.44
N ALA A 259 97.20 3.38 -26.12
CA ALA A 259 97.33 3.24 -27.53
C ALA A 259 96.11 2.55 -28.18
N ALA A 260 95.77 2.98 -29.36
CA ALA A 260 94.72 2.39 -30.19
C ALA A 260 95.07 0.94 -30.58
N PRO A 261 94.13 0.00 -30.57
CA PRO A 261 94.26 -1.21 -31.38
C PRO A 261 93.64 -1.06 -32.74
N THR A 262 94.46 -1.42 -33.68
CA THR A 262 94.33 -1.70 -35.12
C THR A 262 93.06 -2.48 -35.46
N GLN A 263 92.38 -2.06 -36.53
CA GLN A 263 91.44 -2.90 -37.28
C GLN A 263 92.17 -3.98 -38.05
N PRO A 264 91.58 -5.15 -38.24
CA PRO A 264 91.81 -5.95 -39.45
C PRO A 264 90.49 -6.13 -40.23
N ALA A 265 90.68 -6.02 -41.52
CA ALA A 265 90.03 -6.52 -42.74
C ALA A 265 88.56 -6.99 -42.68
#